data_2baaee522c3c87245fc6d15a1c2ef260
#
_entry.id   2baaee522c3c87245fc6d15a1c2ef260
#
_cell.length_a   1.000
_cell.length_b   1.000
_cell.length_c   1.000
_cell.angle_alpha   90.00
_cell.angle_beta   90.00
_cell.angle_gamma   90.00
#
_symmetry.space_group_name_H-M   'P 1'
#
loop_
_entity.id
_entity.type
_entity.pdbx_description
1 polymer ?
#
loop_
_entity_poly.entity_id
_entity_poly.type
_entity_poly.pdbx_seq_one_letter_code
_entity_poly.pdbx_strand_id
1 'polypeptide(L)'
;MAELEEIRSSIDNIDAALVHILAERFKCTKRVGRLKAEHDMPPADAERESRQITRLRELATQADLDPAFAEKFLNFIIDEVIRHHEAIRK
;
A
#
# COMPACT_ATOMS: atom_id res chain seq x y z
N MET A 1 21.52 -6.59 -25.82
CA MET A 1 20.37 -7.02 -26.64
C MET A 1 19.27 -5.99 -26.53
N ALA A 2 18.85 -5.48 -27.68
CA ALA A 2 17.88 -4.36 -27.71
C ALA A 2 16.55 -4.69 -27.06
N GLU A 3 16.00 -5.87 -27.29
CA GLU A 3 14.73 -6.30 -26.70
C GLU A 3 14.82 -6.38 -25.18
N LEU A 4 15.89 -6.90 -24.64
CA LEU A 4 16.11 -6.98 -23.20
C LEU A 4 16.20 -5.59 -22.58
N GLU A 5 16.87 -4.65 -23.24
CA GLU A 5 17.00 -3.27 -22.77
C GLU A 5 15.65 -2.54 -22.79
N GLU A 6 14.83 -2.80 -23.82
CA GLU A 6 13.48 -2.23 -23.90
C GLU A 6 12.59 -2.71 -22.75
N ILE A 7 12.65 -4.02 -22.44
CA ILE A 7 11.89 -4.59 -21.33
C ILE A 7 12.36 -4.00 -20.00
N ARG A 8 13.66 -3.89 -19.80
CA ARG A 8 14.23 -3.30 -18.58
C ARG A 8 13.83 -1.83 -18.42
N SER A 9 13.83 -1.10 -19.53
CA SER A 9 13.38 0.30 -19.51
C SER A 9 11.92 0.40 -19.10
N SER A 10 11.07 -0.51 -19.59
CA SER A 10 9.66 -0.57 -19.19
C SER A 10 9.52 -0.88 -17.71
N ILE A 11 10.32 -1.82 -17.19
CA ILE A 11 10.33 -2.14 -15.76
C ILE A 11 10.70 -0.91 -14.93
N ASP A 12 11.75 -0.19 -15.34
CA ASP A 12 12.21 1.01 -14.63
C ASP A 12 11.09 2.07 -14.58
N ASN A 13 10.38 2.24 -15.68
CA ASN A 13 9.27 3.19 -15.74
C ASN A 13 8.09 2.76 -14.85
N ILE A 14 7.79 1.46 -14.82
CA ILE A 14 6.76 0.91 -13.94
C ILE A 14 7.15 1.10 -12.47
N ASP A 15 8.41 0.84 -12.14
CA ASP A 15 8.91 1.02 -10.76
C ASP A 15 8.80 2.48 -10.33
N ALA A 16 9.13 3.41 -11.21
CA ALA A 16 8.99 4.84 -10.92
C ALA A 16 7.53 5.19 -10.63
N ALA A 17 6.60 4.69 -11.44
CA ALA A 17 5.16 4.90 -11.22
C ALA A 17 4.72 4.31 -9.89
N LEU A 18 5.19 3.10 -9.55
CA LEU A 18 4.86 2.42 -8.30
C LEU A 18 5.30 3.25 -7.09
N VAL A 19 6.52 3.78 -7.11
CA VAL A 19 7.03 4.62 -6.02
C VAL A 19 6.16 5.86 -5.83
N HIS A 20 5.79 6.53 -6.93
CA HIS A 20 4.92 7.72 -6.85
C HIS A 20 3.52 7.38 -6.32
N ILE A 21 2.96 6.24 -6.73
CA ILE A 21 1.65 5.78 -6.25
C ILE A 21 1.71 5.49 -4.74
N LEU A 22 2.74 4.79 -4.29
CA LEU A 22 2.94 4.52 -2.87
C LEU A 22 3.08 5.81 -2.06
N ALA A 23 3.84 6.78 -2.56
CA ALA A 23 4.02 8.07 -1.89
C ALA A 23 2.66 8.78 -1.72
N GLU A 24 1.83 8.79 -2.76
CA GLU A 24 0.50 9.38 -2.68
C GLU A 24 -0.41 8.64 -1.69
N ARG A 25 -0.33 7.32 -1.69
CA ARG A 25 -1.10 6.50 -0.74
C ARG A 25 -0.71 6.83 0.71
N PHE A 26 0.58 6.95 1.00
CA PHE A 26 1.05 7.29 2.35
C PHE A 26 0.65 8.72 2.75
N LYS A 27 0.59 9.66 1.83
CA LYS A 27 0.06 11.00 2.11
C LYS A 27 -1.39 10.90 2.59
N CYS A 28 -2.19 10.09 1.91
CA CYS A 28 -3.58 9.87 2.30
C CYS A 28 -3.69 9.20 3.68
N THR A 29 -2.92 8.14 3.92
CA THR A 29 -2.99 7.41 5.20
C THR A 29 -2.47 8.25 6.36
N LYS A 30 -1.49 9.13 6.13
CA LYS A 30 -1.03 10.06 7.17
C LYS A 30 -2.11 11.08 7.54
N ARG A 31 -2.90 11.54 6.56
CA ARG A 31 -4.06 12.40 6.84
C ARG A 31 -5.09 11.67 7.70
N VAL A 32 -5.36 10.41 7.37
CA VAL A 32 -6.23 9.55 8.20
C VAL A 32 -5.67 9.42 9.61
N GLY A 33 -4.36 9.23 9.74
CA GLY A 33 -3.69 9.11 11.03
C GLY A 33 -3.85 10.35 11.89
N ARG A 34 -3.77 11.55 11.30
CA ARG A 34 -3.99 12.80 12.02
C ARG A 34 -5.43 12.92 12.50
N LEU A 35 -6.39 12.55 11.65
CA LEU A 35 -7.81 12.57 12.02
C LEU A 35 -8.09 11.60 13.16
N LYS A 36 -7.52 10.40 13.11
CA LYS A 36 -7.66 9.42 14.19
C LYS A 36 -7.10 9.93 15.51
N ALA A 37 -5.93 10.58 15.47
CA ALA A 37 -5.31 11.16 16.65
C ALA A 37 -6.15 12.28 17.23
N GLU A 38 -6.70 13.15 16.38
CA GLU A 38 -7.57 14.27 16.80
C GLU A 38 -8.86 13.78 17.45
N HIS A 39 -9.38 12.64 17.01
CA HIS A 39 -10.63 12.07 17.52
C HIS A 39 -10.41 10.92 18.50
N ASP A 40 -9.18 10.75 18.97
CA ASP A 40 -8.79 9.71 19.93
C ASP A 40 -9.19 8.29 19.47
N MET A 41 -9.01 8.01 18.19
CA MET A 41 -9.26 6.70 17.59
C MET A 41 -7.97 5.87 17.59
N PRO A 42 -8.05 4.54 17.72
CA PRO A 42 -6.86 3.70 17.72
C PRO A 42 -6.15 3.70 16.35
N PRO A 43 -4.82 3.54 16.32
CA PRO A 43 -4.04 3.50 15.07
C PRO A 43 -4.43 2.36 14.15
N ALA A 44 -4.74 1.18 14.70
CA ALA A 44 -5.08 0.00 13.91
C ALA A 44 -6.60 -0.17 13.85
N ASP A 45 -7.07 -0.73 12.73
CA ASP A 45 -8.47 -1.05 12.48
C ASP A 45 -8.53 -2.40 11.78
N ALA A 46 -8.65 -3.47 12.55
CA ALA A 46 -8.60 -4.84 12.04
C ALA A 46 -9.72 -5.15 11.05
N GLU A 47 -10.91 -4.58 11.26
CA GLU A 47 -12.04 -4.79 10.34
C GLU A 47 -11.77 -4.14 8.98
N ARG A 48 -11.27 -2.92 8.98
CA ARG A 48 -10.88 -2.22 7.76
C ARG A 48 -9.76 -2.96 7.02
N GLU A 49 -8.77 -3.43 7.75
CA GLU A 49 -7.64 -4.19 7.18
C GLU A 49 -8.13 -5.48 6.52
N SER A 50 -9.05 -6.19 7.15
CA SER A 50 -9.64 -7.40 6.60
C SER A 50 -10.36 -7.12 5.28
N ARG A 51 -11.14 -6.05 5.21
CA ARG A 51 -11.84 -5.64 3.98
C ARG A 51 -10.84 -5.26 2.87
N GLN A 52 -9.77 -4.57 3.22
CA GLN A 52 -8.72 -4.19 2.26
C GLN A 52 -8.04 -5.42 1.67
N ILE A 53 -7.73 -6.41 2.50
CA ILE A 53 -7.09 -7.65 2.05
C ILE A 53 -8.01 -8.40 1.09
N THR A 54 -9.28 -8.55 1.45
CA THR A 54 -10.26 -9.23 0.59
C THR A 54 -10.36 -8.55 -0.77
N ARG A 55 -10.51 -7.23 -0.77
CA ARG A 55 -10.62 -6.45 -2.01
C ARG A 55 -9.34 -6.57 -2.84
N LEU A 56 -8.18 -6.48 -2.22
CA LEU A 56 -6.91 -6.54 -2.95
C LEU A 56 -6.69 -7.89 -3.58
N ARG A 57 -7.07 -8.97 -2.90
CA ARG A 57 -6.99 -10.32 -3.47
C ARG A 57 -7.87 -10.47 -4.70
N GLU A 58 -9.07 -9.91 -4.68
CA GLU A 58 -9.97 -9.90 -5.84
C GLU A 58 -9.37 -9.12 -7.01
N LEU A 59 -8.84 -7.93 -6.73
CA LEU A 59 -8.18 -7.10 -7.75
C LEU A 59 -6.95 -7.80 -8.34
N ALA A 60 -6.17 -8.47 -7.50
CA ALA A 60 -4.99 -9.22 -7.94
C ALA A 60 -5.39 -10.33 -8.90
N THR A 61 -6.43 -11.10 -8.58
CA THR A 61 -6.94 -12.15 -9.45
C THR A 61 -7.35 -11.59 -10.81
N GLN A 62 -8.04 -10.46 -10.83
CA GLN A 62 -8.46 -9.79 -12.07
C GLN A 62 -7.27 -9.31 -12.90
N ALA A 63 -6.17 -8.94 -12.24
CA ALA A 63 -4.97 -8.42 -12.88
C ALA A 63 -3.93 -9.49 -13.20
N ASP A 64 -4.24 -10.75 -13.01
CA ASP A 64 -3.29 -11.87 -13.17
C ASP A 64 -2.07 -11.75 -12.26
N LEU A 65 -2.26 -11.20 -11.06
CA LEU A 65 -1.25 -11.13 -10.04
C LEU A 65 -1.55 -12.16 -8.95
N ASP A 66 -0.55 -12.86 -8.43
CA ASP A 66 -0.74 -13.82 -7.35
C ASP A 66 -1.40 -13.14 -6.14
N PRO A 67 -2.62 -13.57 -5.74
CA PRO A 67 -3.30 -12.96 -4.59
C PRO A 67 -2.54 -13.10 -3.28
N ALA A 68 -1.81 -14.20 -3.09
CA ALA A 68 -1.00 -14.39 -1.87
C ALA A 68 0.13 -13.38 -1.78
N PHE A 69 0.77 -13.08 -2.91
CA PHE A 69 1.78 -12.03 -2.98
C PHE A 69 1.17 -10.65 -2.72
N ALA A 70 0.03 -10.37 -3.33
CA ALA A 70 -0.66 -9.09 -3.13
C ALA A 70 -1.00 -8.86 -1.65
N GLU A 71 -1.44 -9.91 -0.95
CA GLU A 71 -1.72 -9.84 0.47
C GLU A 71 -0.46 -9.53 1.29
N LYS A 72 0.65 -10.20 1.00
CA LYS A 72 1.94 -9.93 1.66
C LYS A 72 2.37 -8.48 1.45
N PHE A 73 2.22 -7.99 0.23
CA PHE A 73 2.55 -6.62 -0.13
C PHE A 73 1.71 -5.62 0.66
N LEU A 74 0.40 -5.87 0.72
CA LEU A 74 -0.50 -5.00 1.49
C LEU A 74 -0.20 -5.04 2.98
N ASN A 75 0.13 -6.21 3.54
CA ASN A 75 0.50 -6.32 4.95
C ASN A 75 1.72 -5.47 5.29
N PHE A 76 2.71 -5.42 4.41
CA PHE A 76 3.86 -4.52 4.56
C PHE A 76 3.42 -3.06 4.63
N ILE A 77 2.51 -2.67 3.76
CA ILE A 77 1.99 -1.30 3.72
C ILE A 77 1.21 -0.99 4.99
N ILE A 78 0.35 -1.90 5.44
CA ILE A 78 -0.46 -1.72 6.65
C ILE A 78 0.44 -1.57 7.88
N ASP A 79 1.47 -2.39 8.01
CA ASP A 79 2.42 -2.29 9.12
C ASP A 79 3.10 -0.92 9.15
N GLU A 80 3.50 -0.42 7.99
CA GLU A 80 4.11 0.90 7.87
C GLU A 80 3.11 2.01 8.22
N VAL A 81 1.86 1.89 7.79
CA VAL A 81 0.79 2.84 8.12
C VAL A 81 0.55 2.90 9.62
N ILE A 82 0.49 1.75 10.29
CA ILE A 82 0.31 1.68 11.74
C ILE A 82 1.47 2.38 12.44
N ARG A 83 2.69 2.15 11.98
CA ARG A 83 3.87 2.80 12.52
C ARG A 83 3.80 4.33 12.37
N HIS A 84 3.35 4.82 11.20
CA HIS A 84 3.13 6.25 10.97
C HIS A 84 2.09 6.82 11.92
N HIS A 85 0.97 6.11 12.11
CA HIS A 85 -0.12 6.54 12.99
C HIS A 85 0.33 6.61 14.44
N GLU A 86 1.11 5.64 14.90
CA GLU A 86 1.65 5.65 16.25
C GLU A 86 2.62 6.82 16.45
N ALA A 87 3.47 7.12 15.47
CA ALA A 87 4.38 8.25 15.51
C ALA A 87 3.65 9.59 15.58
N ILE A 88 2.53 9.73 14.85
CA ILE A 88 1.71 10.93 14.85
C ILE A 88 1.10 11.17 16.25
N ARG A 89 0.72 10.10 16.97
CA ARG A 89 0.12 10.20 18.29
C ARG A 89 1.11 10.63 19.38
N LYS A 90 2.42 10.44 19.15
CA LYS A 90 3.45 10.89 20.09
C LYS A 90 3.67 12.39 19.98
#